data_3b9077d19723a69fb0e70eea808d59ac
#
_entry.id   3b9077d19723a69fb0e70eea808d59ac
#
_cell.length_a   1.000
_cell.length_b   1.000
_cell.length_c   1.000
_cell.angle_alpha   90.00
_cell.angle_beta   90.00
_cell.angle_gamma   90.00
#
_symmetry.space_group_name_H-M   'P 1'
#
loop_
_entity.id
_entity.type
_entity.pdbx_description
1 polymer ?
#
loop_
_entity_poly.entity_id
_entity_poly.type
_entity_poly.pdbx_seq_one_letter_code
_entity_poly.pdbx_strand_id
1 'polypeptide(L)'
;MSDAAPRVSVIMPVFNAGRWLEQALDSVAAQTHRDCEVVVVDDGSTDPVTARVLADAASRRGVSVHRTPNRGPALARNLAIERSRGTYILPLDADDYLAPRFLERTVPVLDTQPDVGVVYTWVELVGAHDGVWRPGAFALPDLLSCNTIHVTALYRRELWADVGGYDPRFTESNEDWDLWLGAAARGWKGSCVPEVLCYYRRGSTTRDAQARAPGVNARLMQTMVAKHRALYEAHIEEAFGAMFERLVATNTSLESLYYHPVLRRIRRLRGRLGWTGRGRP
;
A
#
# COMPACT_ATOMS: atom_id res chain seq x y z
N MET A 1 -19.97 -26.72 11.66
CA MET A 1 -19.33 -25.54 11.03
C MET A 1 -18.09 -26.08 10.31
N SER A 2 -17.92 -25.80 9.04
CA SER A 2 -16.81 -26.35 8.26
C SER A 2 -15.47 -25.93 8.90
N ASP A 3 -14.63 -26.91 9.21
CA ASP A 3 -13.27 -26.74 9.76
C ASP A 3 -12.27 -26.37 8.65
N ALA A 4 -12.79 -26.08 7.46
CA ALA A 4 -11.99 -25.70 6.30
C ALA A 4 -11.39 -24.30 6.51
N ALA A 5 -10.12 -24.17 6.14
CA ALA A 5 -9.46 -22.87 6.13
C ALA A 5 -10.16 -21.91 5.16
N PRO A 6 -10.33 -20.62 5.49
CA PRO A 6 -10.94 -19.66 4.61
C PRO A 6 -10.07 -19.46 3.34
N ARG A 7 -10.69 -19.00 2.26
CA ARG A 7 -9.97 -18.73 1.02
C ARG A 7 -9.02 -17.53 1.15
N VAL A 8 -9.49 -16.49 1.84
CA VAL A 8 -8.78 -15.22 2.01
C VAL A 8 -8.58 -14.89 3.48
N SER A 9 -7.39 -14.45 3.84
CA SER A 9 -7.14 -13.77 5.11
C SER A 9 -6.88 -12.31 4.87
N VAL A 10 -7.78 -11.46 5.36
CA VAL A 10 -7.54 -10.01 5.42
C VAL A 10 -6.70 -9.73 6.65
N ILE A 11 -5.49 -9.21 6.45
CA ILE A 11 -4.57 -8.86 7.54
C ILE A 11 -4.56 -7.34 7.75
N MET A 12 -4.75 -6.92 9.00
CA MET A 12 -4.93 -5.51 9.33
C MET A 12 -3.98 -5.09 10.45
N PRO A 13 -2.85 -4.43 10.15
CA PRO A 13 -2.02 -3.80 11.16
C PRO A 13 -2.70 -2.53 11.67
N VAL A 14 -2.75 -2.36 12.98
CA VAL A 14 -3.44 -1.23 13.64
C VAL A 14 -2.49 -0.54 14.61
N PHE A 15 -2.35 0.79 14.47
CA PHE A 15 -1.71 1.64 15.47
C PHE A 15 -2.42 2.99 15.53
N ASN A 16 -3.14 3.27 16.63
CA ASN A 16 -3.85 4.52 16.88
C ASN A 16 -4.77 4.99 15.72
N ALA A 17 -5.51 4.05 15.11
CA ALA A 17 -6.36 4.29 13.93
C ALA A 17 -7.86 4.32 14.25
N GLY A 18 -8.25 4.42 15.53
CA GLY A 18 -9.60 4.15 16.05
C GLY A 18 -10.76 4.71 15.24
N ARG A 19 -10.66 5.95 14.80
CA ARG A 19 -11.75 6.59 14.02
C ARG A 19 -11.96 6.01 12.61
N TRP A 20 -10.96 5.31 12.06
CA TRP A 20 -11.03 4.76 10.71
C TRP A 20 -11.18 3.24 10.69
N LEU A 21 -10.71 2.58 11.76
CA LEU A 21 -10.70 1.13 11.89
C LEU A 21 -12.09 0.51 11.71
N GLU A 22 -13.14 1.16 12.22
CA GLU A 22 -14.51 0.68 12.08
C GLU A 22 -14.93 0.63 10.61
N GLN A 23 -14.65 1.69 9.84
CA GLN A 23 -14.94 1.74 8.40
C GLN A 23 -14.16 0.66 7.63
N ALA A 24 -12.88 0.44 7.96
CA ALA A 24 -12.07 -0.60 7.36
C ALA A 24 -12.69 -1.99 7.60
N LEU A 25 -13.04 -2.31 8.84
CA LEU A 25 -13.68 -3.58 9.21
C LEU A 25 -15.05 -3.76 8.55
N ASP A 26 -15.87 -2.70 8.51
CA ASP A 26 -17.18 -2.74 7.87
C ASP A 26 -17.07 -2.95 6.35
N SER A 27 -16.04 -2.42 5.71
CA SER A 27 -15.78 -2.64 4.29
C SER A 27 -15.45 -4.10 3.97
N VAL A 28 -14.76 -4.80 4.89
CA VAL A 28 -14.53 -6.25 4.77
C VAL A 28 -15.82 -7.04 5.02
N ALA A 29 -16.60 -6.65 6.04
CA ALA A 29 -17.88 -7.28 6.31
C ALA A 29 -18.89 -7.11 5.16
N ALA A 30 -18.77 -6.05 4.37
CA ALA A 30 -19.60 -5.77 3.20
C ALA A 30 -19.17 -6.50 1.92
N GLN A 31 -18.03 -7.25 1.92
CA GLN A 31 -17.60 -7.97 0.74
C GLN A 31 -18.64 -8.98 0.26
N THR A 32 -18.84 -9.07 -1.06
CA THR A 32 -19.74 -10.06 -1.68
C THR A 32 -19.17 -11.48 -1.62
N HIS A 33 -17.86 -11.63 -1.66
CA HIS A 33 -17.16 -12.88 -1.40
C HIS A 33 -17.04 -13.10 0.12
N ARG A 34 -17.67 -14.16 0.64
CA ARG A 34 -17.81 -14.40 2.09
C ARG A 34 -16.78 -15.33 2.70
N ASP A 35 -16.02 -16.05 1.90
CA ASP A 35 -15.03 -17.02 2.38
C ASP A 35 -13.73 -16.31 2.77
N CYS A 36 -13.81 -15.50 3.83
CA CYS A 36 -12.69 -14.75 4.38
C CYS A 36 -12.70 -14.69 5.90
N GLU A 37 -11.53 -14.55 6.48
CA GLU A 37 -11.28 -14.18 7.88
C GLU A 37 -10.58 -12.82 7.95
N VAL A 38 -10.62 -12.18 9.12
CA VAL A 38 -9.88 -10.96 9.41
C VAL A 38 -8.95 -11.20 10.59
N VAL A 39 -7.67 -10.91 10.41
CA VAL A 39 -6.67 -10.99 11.48
C VAL A 39 -6.13 -9.58 11.73
N VAL A 40 -6.55 -9.01 12.84
CA VAL A 40 -6.13 -7.67 13.28
C VAL A 40 -4.95 -7.82 14.23
N VAL A 41 -3.89 -7.05 13.99
CA VAL A 41 -2.76 -6.93 14.92
C VAL A 41 -2.68 -5.49 15.42
N ASP A 42 -3.02 -5.29 16.68
CA ASP A 42 -2.80 -4.03 17.40
C ASP A 42 -1.32 -3.91 17.77
N ASP A 43 -0.61 -3.07 17.06
CA ASP A 43 0.82 -2.81 17.22
C ASP A 43 1.09 -1.80 18.37
N GLY A 44 0.47 -2.03 19.51
CA GLY A 44 0.72 -1.26 20.73
C GLY A 44 -0.03 0.07 20.80
N SER A 45 -1.27 0.15 20.29
CA SER A 45 -2.07 1.37 20.36
C SER A 45 -2.28 1.86 21.78
N THR A 46 -2.24 3.18 21.94
CA THR A 46 -2.46 3.90 23.20
C THR A 46 -3.73 4.76 23.19
N ASP A 47 -4.33 4.93 22.01
CA ASP A 47 -5.56 5.70 21.81
C ASP A 47 -6.77 4.93 22.34
N PRO A 48 -7.59 5.53 23.26
CA PRO A 48 -8.75 4.87 23.83
C PRO A 48 -9.86 4.56 22.81
N VAL A 49 -9.96 5.35 21.72
CA VAL A 49 -10.94 5.08 20.65
C VAL A 49 -10.56 3.79 19.92
N THR A 50 -9.28 3.62 19.59
CA THR A 50 -8.75 2.38 19.00
C THR A 50 -9.01 1.19 19.90
N ALA A 51 -8.73 1.31 21.21
CA ALA A 51 -8.95 0.21 22.15
C ALA A 51 -10.42 -0.25 22.20
N ARG A 52 -11.37 0.69 22.18
CA ARG A 52 -12.80 0.39 22.14
C ARG A 52 -13.18 -0.33 20.84
N VAL A 53 -12.77 0.20 19.68
CA VAL A 53 -13.10 -0.42 18.38
C VAL A 53 -12.50 -1.82 18.25
N LEU A 54 -11.30 -2.04 18.78
CA LEU A 54 -10.66 -3.37 18.82
C LEU A 54 -11.42 -4.36 19.72
N ALA A 55 -11.93 -3.91 20.87
CA ALA A 55 -12.76 -4.74 21.75
C ALA A 55 -14.07 -5.16 21.06
N ASP A 56 -14.73 -4.22 20.36
CA ASP A 56 -15.92 -4.49 19.57
C ASP A 56 -15.60 -5.45 18.39
N ALA A 57 -14.47 -5.22 17.70
CA ALA A 57 -14.02 -6.07 16.61
C ALA A 57 -13.79 -7.53 17.03
N ALA A 58 -13.22 -7.76 18.22
CA ALA A 58 -12.97 -9.09 18.76
C ALA A 58 -14.28 -9.91 18.99
N SER A 59 -15.43 -9.25 19.08
CA SER A 59 -16.75 -9.90 19.18
C SER A 59 -17.35 -10.26 17.82
N ARG A 60 -16.82 -9.72 16.71
CA ARG A 60 -17.32 -9.97 15.36
C ARG A 60 -16.93 -11.37 14.89
N ARG A 61 -17.87 -12.07 14.26
CA ARG A 61 -17.61 -13.41 13.71
C ARG A 61 -16.54 -13.34 12.60
N GLY A 62 -15.55 -14.23 12.67
CA GLY A 62 -14.47 -14.31 11.67
C GLY A 62 -13.38 -13.27 11.83
N VAL A 63 -13.41 -12.49 12.91
CA VAL A 63 -12.37 -11.53 13.28
C VAL A 63 -11.57 -12.05 14.47
N SER A 64 -10.25 -12.04 14.37
CA SER A 64 -9.35 -12.27 15.49
C SER A 64 -8.49 -11.03 15.73
N VAL A 65 -8.26 -10.72 17.01
CA VAL A 65 -7.47 -9.54 17.42
C VAL A 65 -6.28 -9.99 18.26
N HIS A 66 -5.09 -9.61 17.84
CA HIS A 66 -3.84 -9.89 18.56
C HIS A 66 -3.18 -8.57 18.92
N ARG A 67 -2.49 -8.51 20.06
CA ARG A 67 -1.77 -7.33 20.50
C ARG A 67 -0.28 -7.61 20.59
N THR A 68 0.54 -6.65 20.18
CA THR A 68 2.00 -6.67 20.30
C THR A 68 2.53 -5.30 20.76
N PRO A 69 3.71 -5.22 21.36
CA PRO A 69 4.40 -3.94 21.49
C PRO A 69 4.63 -3.32 20.11
N ASN A 70 4.63 -1.97 20.04
CA ASN A 70 4.85 -1.26 18.77
C ASN A 70 6.22 -1.64 18.17
N ARG A 71 6.17 -2.38 17.07
CA ARG A 71 7.34 -2.89 16.32
C ARG A 71 7.30 -2.55 14.83
N GLY A 72 6.28 -1.81 14.42
CA GLY A 72 6.09 -1.37 13.06
C GLY A 72 5.26 -2.33 12.19
N PRO A 73 4.75 -1.81 11.05
CA PRO A 73 3.76 -2.51 10.24
C PRO A 73 4.28 -3.78 9.57
N ALA A 74 5.56 -3.84 9.23
CA ALA A 74 6.17 -5.05 8.65
C ALA A 74 6.02 -6.25 9.59
N LEU A 75 6.39 -6.09 10.85
CA LEU A 75 6.25 -7.15 11.87
C LEU A 75 4.79 -7.43 12.23
N ALA A 76 3.95 -6.38 12.29
CA ALA A 76 2.52 -6.57 12.53
C ALA A 76 1.85 -7.37 11.40
N ARG A 77 2.18 -7.09 10.12
CA ARG A 77 1.67 -7.87 8.98
C ARG A 77 2.20 -9.31 8.99
N ASN A 78 3.49 -9.52 9.25
CA ASN A 78 4.04 -10.86 9.35
C ASN A 78 3.31 -11.67 10.44
N LEU A 79 3.14 -11.11 11.63
CA LEU A 79 2.42 -11.78 12.72
C LEU A 79 0.95 -12.09 12.31
N ALA A 80 0.28 -11.16 11.64
CA ALA A 80 -1.08 -11.39 11.16
C ALA A 80 -1.13 -12.56 10.15
N ILE A 81 -0.16 -12.66 9.24
CA ILE A 81 -0.06 -13.75 8.27
C ILE A 81 0.21 -15.09 8.99
N GLU A 82 1.13 -15.12 9.95
CA GLU A 82 1.45 -16.31 10.75
C GLU A 82 0.24 -16.81 11.55
N ARG A 83 -0.65 -15.91 11.97
CA ARG A 83 -1.89 -16.22 12.73
C ARG A 83 -3.08 -16.55 11.84
N SER A 84 -2.96 -16.32 10.55
CA SER A 84 -4.02 -16.52 9.56
C SER A 84 -3.92 -17.86 8.84
N ARG A 85 -5.00 -18.30 8.19
CA ARG A 85 -5.11 -19.64 7.57
C ARG A 85 -5.43 -19.61 6.08
N GLY A 86 -5.77 -18.45 5.54
CA GLY A 86 -6.19 -18.31 4.15
C GLY A 86 -5.08 -18.63 3.15
N THR A 87 -5.48 -19.16 2.01
CA THR A 87 -4.57 -19.40 0.87
C THR A 87 -4.09 -18.09 0.27
N TYR A 88 -4.95 -17.07 0.27
CA TYR A 88 -4.65 -15.74 -0.21
C TYR A 88 -4.60 -14.74 0.95
N ILE A 89 -3.72 -13.78 0.84
CA ILE A 89 -3.50 -12.71 1.81
C ILE A 89 -3.93 -11.38 1.19
N LEU A 90 -4.72 -10.61 1.92
CA LEU A 90 -5.08 -9.24 1.58
C LEU A 90 -4.67 -8.30 2.72
N PRO A 91 -3.59 -7.54 2.60
CA PRO A 91 -3.33 -6.46 3.52
C PRO A 91 -4.35 -5.35 3.34
N LEU A 92 -4.85 -4.83 4.45
CA LEU A 92 -5.70 -3.65 4.49
C LEU A 92 -5.25 -2.76 5.64
N ASP A 93 -4.75 -1.57 5.34
CA ASP A 93 -4.39 -0.62 6.37
C ASP A 93 -5.65 -0.10 7.07
N ALA A 94 -5.54 0.16 8.36
CA ALA A 94 -6.69 0.44 9.23
C ALA A 94 -7.38 1.80 8.96
N ASP A 95 -6.80 2.62 8.11
CA ASP A 95 -7.35 3.90 7.65
C ASP A 95 -7.88 3.86 6.20
N ASP A 96 -7.76 2.71 5.53
CA ASP A 96 -8.25 2.46 4.17
C ASP A 96 -9.53 1.63 4.18
N TYR A 97 -10.19 1.50 3.04
CA TYR A 97 -11.38 0.66 2.90
C TYR A 97 -11.56 0.14 1.47
N LEU A 98 -12.38 -0.91 1.34
CA LEU A 98 -12.61 -1.65 0.10
C LEU A 98 -14.00 -1.37 -0.48
N ALA A 99 -14.10 -1.41 -1.81
CA ALA A 99 -15.40 -1.57 -2.46
C ALA A 99 -15.96 -2.98 -2.21
N PRO A 100 -17.29 -3.16 -2.15
CA PRO A 100 -17.91 -4.46 -1.81
C PRO A 100 -17.53 -5.63 -2.72
N ARG A 101 -17.08 -5.34 -3.93
CA ARG A 101 -16.73 -6.35 -4.93
C ARG A 101 -15.22 -6.62 -5.06
N PHE A 102 -14.38 -6.10 -4.16
CA PHE A 102 -12.93 -6.26 -4.27
C PHE A 102 -12.54 -7.74 -4.35
N LEU A 103 -12.95 -8.55 -3.39
CA LEU A 103 -12.62 -9.97 -3.36
C LEU A 103 -13.30 -10.77 -4.50
N GLU A 104 -14.53 -10.42 -4.85
CA GLU A 104 -15.26 -11.02 -5.99
C GLU A 104 -14.50 -10.85 -7.31
N ARG A 105 -13.81 -9.72 -7.49
CA ARG A 105 -13.07 -9.39 -8.71
C ARG A 105 -11.63 -9.91 -8.72
N THR A 106 -11.02 -10.07 -7.56
CA THR A 106 -9.59 -10.41 -7.44
C THR A 106 -9.33 -11.90 -7.20
N VAL A 107 -10.16 -12.59 -6.40
CA VAL A 107 -9.99 -14.02 -6.09
C VAL A 107 -10.01 -14.90 -7.34
N PRO A 108 -10.97 -14.75 -8.28
CA PRO A 108 -11.00 -15.59 -9.48
C PRO A 108 -9.75 -15.45 -10.37
N VAL A 109 -9.06 -14.31 -10.34
CA VAL A 109 -7.82 -14.13 -11.10
C VAL A 109 -6.73 -15.06 -10.56
N LEU A 110 -6.56 -15.12 -9.24
CA LEU A 110 -5.61 -16.06 -8.63
C LEU A 110 -6.06 -17.53 -8.81
N ASP A 111 -7.36 -17.81 -8.79
CA ASP A 111 -7.87 -19.17 -8.94
C ASP A 111 -7.61 -19.74 -10.35
N THR A 112 -7.67 -18.89 -11.37
CA THR A 112 -7.58 -19.32 -12.78
C THR A 112 -6.20 -19.13 -13.40
N GLN A 113 -5.31 -18.32 -12.79
CA GLN A 113 -3.99 -17.99 -13.30
C GLN A 113 -2.90 -18.37 -12.30
N PRO A 114 -2.39 -19.61 -12.31
CA PRO A 114 -1.46 -20.11 -11.30
C PRO A 114 -0.09 -19.40 -11.30
N ASP A 115 0.32 -18.77 -12.39
CA ASP A 115 1.55 -17.99 -12.52
C ASP A 115 1.41 -16.54 -12.00
N VAL A 116 0.18 -16.08 -11.73
CA VAL A 116 -0.07 -14.80 -11.10
C VAL A 116 0.05 -14.95 -9.59
N GLY A 117 0.98 -14.21 -9.00
CA GLY A 117 1.22 -14.19 -7.55
C GLY A 117 0.47 -13.07 -6.82
N VAL A 118 0.21 -11.96 -7.49
CA VAL A 118 -0.44 -10.78 -6.91
C VAL A 118 -1.47 -10.16 -7.86
N VAL A 119 -2.62 -9.77 -7.30
CA VAL A 119 -3.70 -9.05 -8.02
C VAL A 119 -3.96 -7.74 -7.32
N TYR A 120 -3.91 -6.66 -8.07
CA TYR A 120 -4.12 -5.30 -7.58
C TYR A 120 -5.18 -4.58 -8.42
N THR A 121 -5.66 -3.45 -7.93
CA THR A 121 -6.77 -2.71 -8.53
C THR A 121 -6.41 -1.24 -8.70
N TRP A 122 -7.23 -0.47 -9.41
CA TRP A 122 -7.16 0.97 -9.30
C TRP A 122 -7.57 1.42 -7.91
N VAL A 123 -7.00 2.54 -7.47
CA VAL A 123 -7.15 3.08 -6.11
C VAL A 123 -7.69 4.50 -6.19
N GLU A 124 -8.78 4.77 -5.50
CA GLU A 124 -9.26 6.14 -5.30
C GLU A 124 -8.56 6.76 -4.09
N LEU A 125 -8.00 7.95 -4.29
CA LEU A 125 -7.40 8.74 -3.23
C LEU A 125 -8.51 9.50 -2.53
N VAL A 126 -8.57 9.41 -1.19
CA VAL A 126 -9.59 10.09 -0.38
C VAL A 126 -8.94 10.89 0.74
N GLY A 127 -9.53 12.01 1.10
CA GLY A 127 -9.06 12.90 2.18
C GLY A 127 -8.38 14.17 1.69
N ALA A 128 -7.08 14.34 1.95
CA ALA A 128 -6.36 15.57 1.57
C ALA A 128 -6.06 15.68 0.06
N HIS A 129 -6.18 14.60 -0.67
CA HIS A 129 -5.99 14.54 -2.12
C HIS A 129 -7.10 13.70 -2.74
N ASP A 130 -7.57 14.14 -3.91
CA ASP A 130 -8.57 13.46 -4.70
C ASP A 130 -7.94 12.91 -5.98
N GLY A 131 -8.55 11.88 -6.54
CA GLY A 131 -8.18 11.33 -7.83
C GLY A 131 -8.07 9.83 -7.83
N VAL A 132 -7.94 9.27 -9.02
CA VAL A 132 -7.76 7.82 -9.22
C VAL A 132 -6.30 7.54 -9.56
N TRP A 133 -5.63 6.83 -8.66
CA TRP A 133 -4.33 6.25 -8.97
C TRP A 133 -4.55 4.95 -9.76
N ARG A 134 -3.99 4.92 -10.96
CA ARG A 134 -3.94 3.74 -11.81
C ARG A 134 -2.54 3.14 -11.70
N PRO A 135 -2.39 2.04 -10.98
CA PRO A 135 -1.10 1.38 -10.79
C PRO A 135 -0.44 1.02 -12.13
N GLY A 136 0.88 1.07 -12.16
CA GLY A 136 1.67 0.62 -13.30
C GLY A 136 1.71 -0.89 -13.45
N ALA A 137 2.54 -1.37 -14.36
CA ALA A 137 2.77 -2.80 -14.50
C ALA A 137 3.53 -3.36 -13.29
N PHE A 138 3.22 -4.61 -12.94
CA PHE A 138 4.05 -5.40 -12.02
C PHE A 138 5.22 -5.97 -12.81
N ALA A 139 6.20 -5.12 -13.09
CA ALA A 139 7.36 -5.47 -13.90
C ALA A 139 8.65 -5.10 -13.16
N LEU A 140 9.65 -5.97 -13.25
CA LEU A 140 10.91 -5.79 -12.53
C LEU A 140 11.58 -4.43 -12.83
N PRO A 141 11.70 -3.97 -14.08
CA PRO A 141 12.31 -2.67 -14.37
C PRO A 141 11.60 -1.50 -13.68
N ASP A 142 10.26 -1.51 -13.65
CA ASP A 142 9.48 -0.48 -12.98
C ASP A 142 9.66 -0.53 -11.46
N LEU A 143 9.60 -1.73 -10.88
CA LEU A 143 9.77 -1.95 -9.43
C LEU A 143 11.19 -1.62 -8.94
N LEU A 144 12.21 -1.71 -9.78
CA LEU A 144 13.55 -1.23 -9.45
C LEU A 144 13.62 0.30 -9.29
N SER A 145 12.70 1.03 -9.91
CA SER A 145 12.68 2.49 -9.89
C SER A 145 11.69 3.09 -8.89
N CYS A 146 10.56 2.43 -8.62
CA CYS A 146 9.55 2.90 -7.66
C CYS A 146 8.55 1.80 -7.27
N ASN A 147 7.78 2.06 -6.20
CA ASN A 147 6.61 1.26 -5.89
C ASN A 147 5.49 1.52 -6.91
N THR A 148 5.16 0.52 -7.71
CA THR A 148 4.16 0.64 -8.79
C THR A 148 2.76 0.23 -8.37
N ILE A 149 2.58 -0.48 -7.24
CA ILE A 149 1.28 -0.98 -6.78
C ILE A 149 1.05 -0.64 -5.31
N HIS A 150 -0.21 -0.52 -4.91
CA HIS A 150 -0.59 -0.26 -3.53
C HIS A 150 -0.41 -1.49 -2.64
N VAL A 151 -0.17 -1.28 -1.34
CA VAL A 151 -0.05 -2.37 -0.36
C VAL A 151 -1.30 -3.25 -0.32
N THR A 152 -2.49 -2.68 -0.52
CA THR A 152 -3.77 -3.40 -0.58
C THR A 152 -3.89 -4.09 -1.95
N ALA A 153 -3.18 -5.20 -2.07
CA ALA A 153 -3.21 -6.11 -3.20
C ALA A 153 -3.40 -7.54 -2.67
N LEU A 154 -4.23 -8.34 -3.34
CA LEU A 154 -4.47 -9.74 -2.99
C LEU A 154 -3.33 -10.59 -3.55
N TYR A 155 -2.64 -11.36 -2.70
CA TYR A 155 -1.54 -12.21 -3.14
C TYR A 155 -1.58 -13.61 -2.54
N ARG A 156 -0.86 -14.55 -3.18
CA ARG A 156 -0.69 -15.90 -2.67
C ARG A 156 0.14 -15.91 -1.38
N ARG A 157 -0.27 -16.68 -0.39
CA ARG A 157 0.56 -16.91 0.81
C ARG A 157 1.94 -17.45 0.44
N GLU A 158 2.02 -18.27 -0.60
CA GLU A 158 3.26 -18.83 -1.12
C GLU A 158 4.24 -17.74 -1.56
N LEU A 159 3.76 -16.65 -2.19
CA LEU A 159 4.59 -15.50 -2.56
C LEU A 159 5.27 -14.89 -1.33
N TRP A 160 4.51 -14.66 -0.26
CA TRP A 160 5.06 -14.13 0.99
C TRP A 160 6.12 -15.07 1.59
N ALA A 161 5.86 -16.37 1.60
CA ALA A 161 6.80 -17.36 2.13
C ALA A 161 8.07 -17.44 1.26
N ASP A 162 7.94 -17.43 -0.06
CA ASP A 162 9.05 -17.50 -1.02
C ASP A 162 9.98 -16.28 -0.92
N VAL A 163 9.42 -15.08 -0.71
CA VAL A 163 10.20 -13.84 -0.51
C VAL A 163 10.85 -13.80 0.87
N GLY A 164 10.29 -14.49 1.86
CA GLY A 164 10.75 -14.48 3.25
C GLY A 164 10.02 -13.45 4.12
N GLY A 165 8.85 -13.00 3.70
CA GLY A 165 7.98 -12.08 4.44
C GLY A 165 8.33 -10.61 4.26
N TYR A 166 7.61 -9.76 5.02
CA TYR A 166 7.91 -8.33 5.11
C TYR A 166 9.19 -8.10 5.92
N ASP A 167 10.10 -7.30 5.40
CA ASP A 167 11.39 -7.03 6.05
C ASP A 167 11.25 -5.95 7.13
N PRO A 168 11.56 -6.25 8.40
CA PRO A 168 11.42 -5.32 9.51
C PRO A 168 12.40 -4.14 9.47
N ARG A 169 13.37 -4.10 8.56
CA ARG A 169 14.23 -2.93 8.36
C ARG A 169 13.50 -1.75 7.74
N PHE A 170 12.36 -2.00 7.07
CA PHE A 170 11.49 -0.97 6.51
C PHE A 170 10.45 -0.54 7.56
N THR A 171 10.88 0.16 8.61
CA THR A 171 10.02 0.58 9.72
C THR A 171 9.13 1.77 9.38
N GLU A 172 9.63 2.67 8.53
CA GLU A 172 8.97 3.94 8.22
C GLU A 172 8.03 3.83 7.01
N SER A 173 8.42 3.06 5.97
CA SER A 173 7.66 2.82 4.73
C SER A 173 8.39 1.83 3.83
N ASN A 174 7.81 1.50 2.66
CA ASN A 174 8.40 0.69 1.59
C ASN A 174 8.54 -0.82 1.90
N GLU A 175 7.96 -1.31 2.98
CA GLU A 175 7.92 -2.74 3.28
C GLU A 175 7.15 -3.56 2.24
N ASP A 176 6.12 -2.94 1.65
CA ASP A 176 5.34 -3.49 0.54
C ASP A 176 6.14 -3.48 -0.76
N TRP A 177 6.82 -2.38 -1.07
CA TRP A 177 7.68 -2.29 -2.24
C TRP A 177 8.80 -3.33 -2.21
N ASP A 178 9.45 -3.52 -1.07
CA ASP A 178 10.45 -4.57 -0.87
C ASP A 178 9.88 -5.97 -1.14
N LEU A 179 8.67 -6.26 -0.68
CA LEU A 179 7.97 -7.52 -0.95
C LEU A 179 7.69 -7.69 -2.45
N TRP A 180 7.19 -6.66 -3.11
CA TRP A 180 6.88 -6.71 -4.54
C TRP A 180 8.14 -6.86 -5.40
N LEU A 181 9.19 -6.14 -5.07
CA LEU A 181 10.48 -6.26 -5.76
C LEU A 181 11.07 -7.67 -5.59
N GLY A 182 11.02 -8.21 -4.37
CA GLY A 182 11.45 -9.56 -4.07
C GLY A 182 10.64 -10.63 -4.81
N ALA A 183 9.34 -10.42 -4.98
CA ALA A 183 8.46 -11.32 -5.73
C ALA A 183 8.74 -11.27 -7.25
N ALA A 184 8.85 -10.07 -7.83
CA ALA A 184 9.17 -9.92 -9.25
C ALA A 184 10.54 -10.52 -9.60
N ALA A 185 11.54 -10.36 -8.73
CA ALA A 185 12.86 -10.97 -8.88
C ALA A 185 12.85 -12.51 -8.89
N ARG A 186 11.81 -13.13 -8.31
CA ARG A 186 11.59 -14.59 -8.30
C ARG A 186 10.68 -15.07 -9.44
N GLY A 187 10.29 -14.17 -10.34
CA GLY A 187 9.46 -14.48 -11.50
C GLY A 187 7.95 -14.51 -11.23
N TRP A 188 7.50 -14.12 -10.01
CA TRP A 188 6.07 -13.93 -9.76
C TRP A 188 5.50 -12.85 -10.67
N LYS A 189 4.31 -13.09 -11.22
CA LYS A 189 3.60 -12.13 -12.07
C LYS A 189 2.52 -11.40 -11.27
N GLY A 190 2.20 -10.19 -11.71
CA GLY A 190 1.08 -9.41 -11.20
C GLY A 190 0.00 -9.21 -12.27
N SER A 191 -1.24 -9.08 -11.82
CA SER A 191 -2.40 -8.79 -12.67
C SER A 191 -3.18 -7.60 -12.11
N CYS A 192 -3.53 -6.66 -12.97
CA CYS A 192 -4.34 -5.50 -12.61
C CYS A 192 -5.80 -5.72 -12.98
N VAL A 193 -6.70 -5.56 -12.03
CA VAL A 193 -8.13 -5.40 -12.29
C VAL A 193 -8.39 -3.90 -12.48
N PRO A 194 -8.75 -3.43 -13.70
CA PRO A 194 -8.84 -2.01 -14.02
C PRO A 194 -10.15 -1.38 -13.53
N GLU A 195 -10.45 -1.55 -12.25
CA GLU A 195 -11.62 -1.02 -11.54
C GLU A 195 -11.15 -0.36 -10.24
N VAL A 196 -11.81 0.72 -9.83
CA VAL A 196 -11.60 1.34 -8.51
C VAL A 196 -12.28 0.46 -7.45
N LEU A 197 -11.47 -0.30 -6.71
CA LEU A 197 -11.95 -1.23 -5.70
C LEU A 197 -11.28 -1.04 -4.33
N CYS A 198 -10.30 -0.13 -4.24
CA CYS A 198 -9.63 0.27 -3.01
C CYS A 198 -9.69 1.78 -2.85
N TYR A 199 -9.89 2.25 -1.62
CA TYR A 199 -9.95 3.66 -1.25
C TYR A 199 -8.82 3.93 -0.27
N TYR A 200 -7.81 4.68 -0.73
CA TYR A 200 -6.60 5.00 0.02
C TYR A 200 -6.68 6.40 0.63
N ARG A 201 -6.63 6.45 1.95
CA ARG A 201 -6.73 7.70 2.68
C ARG A 201 -5.39 8.43 2.76
N ARG A 202 -5.37 9.65 2.20
CA ARG A 202 -4.20 10.52 2.22
C ARG A 202 -4.41 11.65 3.24
N GLY A 203 -3.43 11.81 4.13
CA GLY A 203 -3.43 12.87 5.14
C GLY A 203 -2.01 13.42 5.36
N SER A 204 -1.91 14.60 5.99
CA SER A 204 -0.61 15.23 6.30
C SER A 204 0.17 14.51 7.41
N THR A 205 -0.50 13.68 8.19
CA THR A 205 0.07 12.94 9.34
C THR A 205 0.24 11.44 9.06
N THR A 206 -0.01 10.98 7.82
CA THR A 206 0.16 9.57 7.45
C THR A 206 1.64 9.18 7.45
N ARG A 207 1.92 7.87 7.63
CA ARG A 207 3.28 7.32 7.50
C ARG A 207 3.93 7.70 6.18
N ASP A 208 3.18 7.63 5.10
CA ASP A 208 3.62 8.00 3.77
C ASP A 208 4.06 9.48 3.68
N ALA A 209 3.38 10.37 4.38
CA ALA A 209 3.80 11.77 4.48
C ALA A 209 5.11 11.91 5.30
N GLN A 210 5.29 11.13 6.36
CA GLN A 210 6.51 11.11 7.17
C GLN A 210 7.69 10.50 6.39
N ALA A 211 7.47 9.45 5.61
CA ALA A 211 8.48 8.84 4.75
C ALA A 211 9.03 9.80 3.69
N ARG A 212 8.26 10.82 3.30
CA ARG A 212 8.69 11.89 2.39
C ARG A 212 9.52 12.99 3.05
N ALA A 213 9.74 12.93 4.36
CA ALA A 213 10.60 13.88 5.04
C ALA A 213 12.04 13.83 4.47
N PRO A 214 12.75 14.97 4.46
CA PRO A 214 14.11 15.03 3.97
C PRO A 214 15.02 13.97 4.60
N GLY A 215 15.71 13.18 3.79
CA GLY A 215 16.63 12.13 4.22
C GLY A 215 15.98 10.77 4.56
N VAL A 216 14.69 10.70 4.87
CA VAL A 216 14.00 9.41 5.16
C VAL A 216 13.95 8.56 3.90
N ASN A 217 13.41 9.11 2.82
CA ASN A 217 13.31 8.39 1.54
C ASN A 217 14.68 7.92 1.03
N ALA A 218 15.72 8.76 1.19
CA ALA A 218 17.07 8.38 0.79
C ALA A 218 17.60 7.17 1.59
N ARG A 219 17.38 7.13 2.92
CA ARG A 219 17.74 5.96 3.76
C ARG A 219 16.99 4.70 3.36
N LEU A 220 15.68 4.81 3.11
CA LEU A 220 14.86 3.68 2.67
C LEU A 220 15.35 3.13 1.33
N MET A 221 15.69 4.00 0.38
CA MET A 221 16.29 3.59 -0.90
C MET A 221 17.66 2.95 -0.72
N GLN A 222 18.52 3.48 0.15
CA GLN A 222 19.81 2.86 0.46
C GLN A 222 19.63 1.45 1.04
N THR A 223 18.64 1.26 1.92
CA THR A 223 18.29 -0.05 2.48
C THR A 223 17.81 -1.00 1.38
N MET A 224 16.94 -0.51 0.47
CA MET A 224 16.43 -1.27 -0.67
C MET A 224 17.57 -1.75 -1.59
N VAL A 225 18.42 -0.83 -2.01
CA VAL A 225 19.57 -1.11 -2.88
C VAL A 225 20.57 -2.04 -2.18
N ALA A 226 20.84 -1.85 -0.90
CA ALA A 226 21.74 -2.72 -0.14
C ALA A 226 21.21 -4.15 -0.03
N LYS A 227 19.90 -4.33 0.22
CA LYS A 227 19.24 -5.64 0.29
C LYS A 227 19.26 -6.36 -1.06
N HIS A 228 18.92 -5.65 -2.11
CA HIS A 228 18.76 -6.19 -3.47
C HIS A 228 19.96 -5.87 -4.37
N ARG A 229 21.16 -5.72 -3.78
CA ARG A 229 22.36 -5.27 -4.49
C ARG A 229 22.62 -6.03 -5.80
N ALA A 230 22.65 -7.35 -5.74
CA ALA A 230 22.91 -8.16 -6.92
C ALA A 230 21.87 -7.98 -8.03
N LEU A 231 20.60 -7.71 -7.64
CA LEU A 231 19.52 -7.44 -8.57
C LEU A 231 19.71 -6.07 -9.25
N TYR A 232 20.05 -5.03 -8.48
CA TYR A 232 20.36 -3.71 -9.03
C TYR A 232 21.60 -3.71 -9.92
N GLU A 233 22.64 -4.46 -9.55
CA GLU A 233 23.85 -4.61 -10.37
C GLU A 233 23.57 -5.33 -11.69
N ALA A 234 22.70 -6.37 -11.68
CA ALA A 234 22.32 -7.11 -12.88
C ALA A 234 21.41 -6.31 -13.84
N HIS A 235 20.64 -5.34 -13.33
CA HIS A 235 19.62 -4.60 -14.07
C HIS A 235 19.82 -3.08 -13.99
N ILE A 236 21.06 -2.62 -13.90
CA ILE A 236 21.35 -1.21 -13.66
C ILE A 236 20.86 -0.29 -14.80
N GLU A 237 20.98 -0.75 -16.03
CA GLU A 237 20.57 0.02 -17.20
C GLU A 237 19.05 0.19 -17.24
N GLU A 238 18.30 -0.90 -16.98
CA GLU A 238 16.84 -0.88 -16.92
C GLU A 238 16.34 -0.01 -15.74
N ALA A 239 16.95 -0.13 -14.57
CA ALA A 239 16.60 0.65 -13.39
C ALA A 239 16.83 2.16 -13.62
N PHE A 240 17.98 2.51 -14.20
CA PHE A 240 18.29 3.89 -14.55
C PHE A 240 17.40 4.42 -15.65
N GLY A 241 17.14 3.62 -16.69
CA GLY A 241 16.24 3.99 -17.79
C GLY A 241 14.84 4.31 -17.27
N ALA A 242 14.24 3.40 -16.51
CA ALA A 242 12.92 3.59 -15.92
C ALA A 242 12.86 4.82 -14.98
N MET A 243 13.90 5.04 -14.16
CA MET A 243 13.98 6.21 -13.29
C MET A 243 14.11 7.51 -14.09
N PHE A 244 14.91 7.51 -15.15
CA PHE A 244 15.10 8.68 -16.01
C PHE A 244 13.80 9.04 -16.76
N GLU A 245 13.13 8.06 -17.39
CA GLU A 245 11.86 8.28 -18.08
C GLU A 245 10.81 8.87 -17.13
N ARG A 246 10.75 8.38 -15.90
CA ARG A 246 9.83 8.89 -14.87
C ARG A 246 10.17 10.35 -14.48
N LEU A 247 11.45 10.66 -14.34
CA LEU A 247 11.91 12.02 -14.07
C LEU A 247 11.51 12.97 -15.19
N VAL A 248 11.73 12.57 -16.44
CA VAL A 248 11.35 13.34 -17.64
C VAL A 248 9.84 13.54 -17.69
N ALA A 249 9.04 12.50 -17.48
CA ALA A 249 7.58 12.59 -17.46
C ALA A 249 7.08 13.54 -16.35
N THR A 250 7.68 13.50 -15.16
CA THR A 250 7.34 14.39 -14.04
C THR A 250 7.71 15.84 -14.38
N ASN A 251 8.90 16.07 -14.95
CA ASN A 251 9.37 17.41 -15.34
C ASN A 251 8.49 18.01 -16.44
N THR A 252 8.14 17.23 -17.46
CA THR A 252 7.22 17.63 -18.53
C THR A 252 5.86 18.02 -17.96
N SER A 253 5.34 17.28 -16.98
CA SER A 253 4.11 17.60 -16.29
C SER A 253 4.21 18.92 -15.52
N LEU A 254 5.31 19.18 -14.83
CA LEU A 254 5.58 20.43 -14.14
C LEU A 254 5.72 21.62 -15.11
N GLU A 255 6.39 21.42 -16.24
CA GLU A 255 6.49 22.44 -17.30
C GLU A 255 5.13 22.76 -17.91
N SER A 256 4.31 21.76 -18.20
CA SER A 256 2.96 21.95 -18.73
C SER A 256 2.08 22.76 -17.76
N LEU A 257 2.17 22.48 -16.44
CA LEU A 257 1.51 23.29 -15.41
C LEU A 257 2.09 24.70 -15.33
N TYR A 258 3.42 24.85 -15.45
CA TYR A 258 4.07 26.16 -15.43
C TYR A 258 3.60 27.05 -16.57
N TYR A 259 3.45 26.49 -17.78
CA TYR A 259 3.02 27.23 -18.98
C TYR A 259 1.50 27.24 -19.18
N HIS A 260 0.71 26.64 -18.27
CA HIS A 260 -0.74 26.60 -18.37
C HIS A 260 -1.33 28.04 -18.48
N PRO A 261 -2.20 28.33 -19.44
CA PRO A 261 -2.68 29.70 -19.72
C PRO A 261 -3.29 30.41 -18.50
N VAL A 262 -4.02 29.68 -17.66
CA VAL A 262 -4.66 30.20 -16.44
C VAL A 262 -3.61 30.59 -15.40
N LEU A 263 -2.63 29.72 -15.14
CA LEU A 263 -1.55 30.00 -14.17
C LEU A 263 -0.65 31.15 -14.65
N ARG A 264 -0.41 31.25 -15.95
CA ARG A 264 0.27 32.39 -16.59
C ARG A 264 -0.47 33.71 -16.36
N ARG A 265 -1.81 33.67 -16.43
CA ARG A 265 -2.65 34.85 -16.19
C ARG A 265 -2.66 35.25 -14.71
N ILE A 266 -2.73 34.28 -13.79
CA ILE A 266 -2.64 34.50 -12.34
C ILE A 266 -1.28 35.10 -11.96
N ARG A 267 -0.17 34.61 -12.51
CA ARG A 267 1.18 35.17 -12.26
C ARG A 267 1.32 36.61 -12.76
N ARG A 268 0.76 36.93 -13.93
CA ARG A 268 0.76 38.30 -14.45
C ARG A 268 -0.06 39.25 -13.54
N LEU A 269 -1.18 38.79 -13.00
CA LEU A 269 -1.99 39.57 -12.08
C LEU A 269 -1.26 39.78 -10.73
N ARG A 270 -0.61 38.74 -10.18
CA ARG A 270 0.23 38.85 -8.96
C ARG A 270 1.38 39.84 -9.14
N GLY A 271 2.07 39.80 -10.27
CA GLY A 271 3.14 40.76 -10.58
C GLY A 271 2.66 42.20 -10.68
N ARG A 272 1.44 42.45 -11.22
CA ARG A 272 0.81 43.76 -11.29
C ARG A 272 0.32 44.30 -9.94
N LEU A 273 0.00 43.41 -9.00
CA LEU A 273 -0.48 43.74 -7.64
C LEU A 273 0.66 43.88 -6.62
N GLY A 274 1.94 43.80 -7.05
CA GLY A 274 3.10 43.97 -6.15
C GLY A 274 3.21 42.95 -5.04
N TRP A 275 2.56 41.79 -5.17
CA TRP A 275 2.57 40.76 -4.14
C TRP A 275 3.88 39.97 -4.18
N THR A 276 4.93 40.54 -3.58
CA THR A 276 6.16 39.82 -3.29
C THR A 276 5.91 38.93 -2.08
N GLY A 277 5.69 37.64 -2.32
CA GLY A 277 5.58 36.64 -1.24
C GLY A 277 6.91 36.48 -0.49
N ARG A 278 7.21 37.42 0.41
CA ARG A 278 8.19 37.22 1.47
C ARG A 278 7.43 36.92 2.77
N GLY A 279 7.16 35.67 2.96
CA GLY A 279 6.87 35.10 4.27
C GLY A 279 7.89 34.02 4.50
N ARG A 280 8.89 34.30 5.31
CA ARG A 280 9.82 33.37 5.99
C ARG A 280 9.36 33.21 7.42
N PRO A 281 9.89 32.27 8.11
CA PRO A 281 10.50 30.96 7.81
C PRO A 281 9.64 29.81 8.24
#